data_babdc30654298f6258e6254be495e501
#
_entry.id   babdc30654298f6258e6254be495e501
#
_cell.length_a   1.000
_cell.length_b   1.000
_cell.length_c   1.000
_cell.angle_alpha   90.00
_cell.angle_beta   90.00
_cell.angle_gamma   90.00
#
_symmetry.space_group_name_H-M   'P 1'
#
loop_
_entity.id
_entity.type
_entity.pdbx_description
1 polymer ?
#
loop_
_entity_poly.entity_id
_entity_poly.type
_entity_poly.pdbx_seq_one_letter_code
_entity_poly.pdbx_strand_id
1 'polypeptide(L)'
;MQQSTPYLSFRGITMTFPGVKALSDISFDCYPGQIHALMGENGAGKSTLLKILSGNYIPTAGHLQIGGQQMAFANTMEALNAGVAIIYQELHLIPEMTVAENIYLGQLPHRGGIVNRSLLNYEARLQLEHLGLDIDPETPLKYLSIGQWQMVEIAKALARNAKIIAFDEPTSSLSAREIDNLFRVIRELREEGRVIIYDSHRMEEIFALSDAITVFKDGRYVCTFDDMPSVSHDALVQAMVGRNLGDIYGWKPRPYGEERLRLEEVKAPGVRTPVSLSVRSGEIVGLFGLVGAGRSELMKGLFGGTQITGGQVYIDGQPVSIRKPAQAIQAGMMLCPEDRKAEGIIPVHSVRDNINISARRKHIHAGCLINNAWEADNADQHIQSLNIKTPGPEQLIMNLSGGNQQKAILGRWLSEEMKVILLDEPTRGIDVGAKHEIYNVIYGLAASGVAVVFASSDLPEVLGVADRIVVMREGQIAGELLHEEANEQQALSLAMPTVSQAVA
;
A
#
# COMPACT_ATOMS: atom_id res chain seq x y z
N MET A 1 -0.64 -3.44 -38.63
CA MET A 1 0.25 -3.64 -37.46
C MET A 1 1.07 -4.88 -37.71
N GLN A 2 2.40 -4.77 -37.87
CA GLN A 2 3.27 -5.95 -37.93
C GLN A 2 3.14 -6.70 -36.62
N GLN A 3 2.74 -7.95 -36.65
CA GLN A 3 2.76 -8.81 -35.45
C GLN A 3 4.24 -8.95 -35.03
N SER A 4 4.66 -8.18 -34.04
CA SER A 4 5.97 -8.34 -33.43
C SER A 4 6.03 -9.71 -32.76
N THR A 5 7.10 -10.45 -32.99
CA THR A 5 7.30 -11.75 -32.36
C THR A 5 7.55 -11.54 -30.86
N PRO A 6 6.88 -12.27 -29.94
CA PRO A 6 7.14 -12.14 -28.52
C PRO A 6 8.59 -12.50 -28.18
N TYR A 7 9.22 -11.73 -27.33
CA TYR A 7 10.58 -12.00 -26.88
C TYR A 7 10.60 -12.85 -25.61
N LEU A 8 9.65 -12.62 -24.68
CA LEU A 8 9.45 -13.44 -23.50
C LEU A 8 8.05 -14.04 -23.54
N SER A 9 7.95 -15.34 -23.29
CA SER A 9 6.68 -16.05 -23.18
C SER A 9 6.67 -16.95 -21.97
N PHE A 10 5.57 -16.94 -21.26
CA PHE A 10 5.24 -17.92 -20.24
C PHE A 10 4.31 -18.96 -20.86
N ARG A 11 4.58 -20.26 -20.67
CA ARG A 11 3.81 -21.35 -21.28
C ARG A 11 3.43 -22.39 -20.23
N GLY A 12 2.16 -22.40 -19.83
CA GLY A 12 1.62 -23.38 -18.91
C GLY A 12 2.26 -23.39 -17.52
N ILE A 13 2.81 -22.24 -17.07
CA ILE A 13 3.55 -22.15 -15.81
C ILE A 13 2.66 -22.56 -14.65
N THR A 14 3.06 -23.61 -13.94
CA THR A 14 2.42 -24.08 -12.73
C THR A 14 3.45 -24.18 -11.60
N MET A 15 3.10 -23.73 -10.41
CA MET A 15 3.95 -23.81 -9.21
C MET A 15 3.15 -24.26 -8.02
N THR A 16 3.59 -25.37 -7.41
CA THR A 16 2.95 -25.96 -6.22
C THR A 16 3.95 -26.02 -5.08
N PHE A 17 3.59 -25.45 -3.94
CA PHE A 17 4.28 -25.62 -2.66
C PHE A 17 3.52 -26.60 -1.77
N PRO A 18 4.13 -27.12 -0.69
CA PRO A 18 3.39 -27.96 0.25
C PRO A 18 2.11 -27.28 0.75
N GLY A 19 0.95 -27.84 0.40
CA GLY A 19 -0.37 -27.33 0.80
C GLY A 19 -0.94 -26.17 -0.02
N VAL A 20 -0.19 -25.56 -0.98
CA VAL A 20 -0.66 -24.41 -1.77
C VAL A 20 -0.23 -24.51 -3.23
N LYS A 21 -1.18 -24.37 -4.15
CA LYS A 21 -0.90 -24.18 -5.58
C LYS A 21 -0.82 -22.68 -5.89
N ALA A 22 0.39 -22.13 -5.94
CA ALA A 22 0.65 -20.70 -6.10
C ALA A 22 0.41 -20.19 -7.52
N LEU A 23 0.65 -21.03 -8.55
CA LEU A 23 0.37 -20.73 -9.96
C LEU A 23 -0.23 -21.94 -10.65
N SER A 24 -1.19 -21.72 -11.54
CA SER A 24 -1.92 -22.75 -12.25
C SER A 24 -2.10 -22.39 -13.72
N ASP A 25 -1.29 -23.03 -14.59
CA ASP A 25 -1.41 -22.94 -16.06
C ASP A 25 -1.34 -21.49 -16.60
N ILE A 26 -0.34 -20.73 -16.18
CA ILE A 26 -0.14 -19.34 -16.59
C ILE A 26 0.53 -19.27 -17.96
N SER A 27 -0.14 -18.62 -18.93
CA SER A 27 0.38 -18.43 -20.28
C SER A 27 0.06 -17.02 -20.78
N PHE A 28 1.10 -16.26 -21.17
CA PHE A 28 0.99 -14.96 -21.84
C PHE A 28 2.32 -14.56 -22.48
N ASP A 29 2.30 -13.51 -23.28
CA ASP A 29 3.42 -13.04 -24.10
C ASP A 29 3.80 -11.59 -23.72
N CYS A 30 5.13 -11.30 -23.77
CA CYS A 30 5.66 -9.95 -23.62
C CYS A 30 6.53 -9.62 -24.85
N TYR A 31 6.45 -8.38 -25.32
CA TYR A 31 7.06 -7.93 -26.56
C TYR A 31 8.20 -6.93 -26.32
N PRO A 32 9.21 -6.89 -27.21
CA PRO A 32 10.27 -5.88 -27.15
C PRO A 32 9.68 -4.45 -27.23
N GLY A 33 10.19 -3.53 -26.43
CA GLY A 33 9.70 -2.15 -26.41
C GLY A 33 8.31 -2.00 -25.82
N GLN A 34 7.89 -2.95 -24.96
CA GLN A 34 6.61 -2.93 -24.26
C GLN A 34 6.82 -2.95 -22.75
N ILE A 35 6.05 -2.12 -22.05
CA ILE A 35 5.90 -2.21 -20.61
C ILE A 35 4.65 -3.05 -20.32
N HIS A 36 4.87 -4.27 -19.84
CA HIS A 36 3.83 -5.23 -19.54
C HIS A 36 3.59 -5.29 -18.04
N ALA A 37 2.46 -4.79 -17.58
CA ALA A 37 2.11 -4.80 -16.17
C ALA A 37 1.55 -6.16 -15.73
N LEU A 38 1.86 -6.54 -14.50
CA LEU A 38 1.23 -7.65 -13.79
C LEU A 38 0.32 -7.08 -12.70
N MET A 39 -0.96 -7.41 -12.75
CA MET A 39 -1.95 -6.97 -11.79
C MET A 39 -2.64 -8.16 -11.12
N GLY A 40 -3.08 -7.97 -9.89
CA GLY A 40 -3.80 -8.98 -9.10
C GLY A 40 -3.62 -8.72 -7.61
N GLU A 41 -4.49 -9.31 -6.81
CA GLU A 41 -4.44 -9.19 -5.35
C GLU A 41 -3.14 -9.76 -4.76
N ASN A 42 -2.87 -9.43 -3.49
CA ASN A 42 -1.77 -10.06 -2.76
C ASN A 42 -2.00 -11.57 -2.67
N GLY A 43 -0.97 -12.34 -3.00
CA GLY A 43 -1.10 -13.80 -3.10
C GLY A 43 -1.62 -14.33 -4.45
N ALA A 44 -1.92 -13.46 -5.43
CA ALA A 44 -2.32 -13.89 -6.78
C ALA A 44 -1.21 -14.59 -7.58
N GLY A 45 0.02 -14.66 -7.05
CA GLY A 45 1.12 -15.41 -7.65
C GLY A 45 2.14 -14.56 -8.42
N LYS A 46 1.98 -13.23 -8.52
CA LYS A 46 2.84 -12.33 -9.30
C LYS A 46 4.33 -12.45 -8.91
N SER A 47 4.66 -12.26 -7.63
CA SER A 47 6.04 -12.40 -7.14
C SER A 47 6.58 -13.83 -7.28
N THR A 48 5.71 -14.87 -7.26
CA THR A 48 6.11 -16.25 -7.54
C THR A 48 6.52 -16.40 -9.01
N LEU A 49 5.78 -15.77 -9.93
CA LEU A 49 6.11 -15.76 -11.35
C LEU A 49 7.46 -15.05 -11.61
N LEU A 50 7.69 -13.90 -10.96
CA LEU A 50 8.97 -13.18 -11.05
C LEU A 50 10.13 -14.01 -10.48
N LYS A 51 9.92 -14.78 -9.41
CA LYS A 51 10.92 -15.71 -8.86
C LYS A 51 11.22 -16.89 -9.79
N ILE A 52 10.26 -17.33 -10.60
CA ILE A 52 10.50 -18.31 -11.68
C ILE A 52 11.29 -17.67 -12.80
N LEU A 53 10.93 -16.46 -13.23
CA LEU A 53 11.66 -15.72 -14.28
C LEU A 53 13.12 -15.46 -13.88
N SER A 54 13.41 -15.20 -12.61
CA SER A 54 14.76 -14.99 -12.09
C SER A 54 15.56 -16.27 -11.85
N GLY A 55 14.97 -17.47 -12.01
CA GLY A 55 15.62 -18.73 -11.69
C GLY A 55 15.74 -19.05 -10.20
N ASN A 56 15.07 -18.28 -9.33
CA ASN A 56 14.95 -18.61 -7.88
C ASN A 56 14.06 -19.82 -7.64
N TYR A 57 13.04 -20.02 -8.48
CA TYR A 57 12.15 -21.17 -8.43
C TYR A 57 12.13 -21.89 -9.77
N ILE A 58 12.11 -23.22 -9.71
CA ILE A 58 11.87 -24.08 -10.88
C ILE A 58 10.37 -24.37 -10.91
N PRO A 59 9.64 -24.07 -12.00
CA PRO A 59 8.22 -24.35 -12.09
C PRO A 59 7.94 -25.85 -11.99
N THR A 60 6.84 -26.22 -11.35
CA THR A 60 6.40 -27.63 -11.24
C THR A 60 5.99 -28.18 -12.61
N ALA A 61 5.44 -27.33 -13.49
CA ALA A 61 5.14 -27.64 -14.89
C ALA A 61 5.16 -26.36 -15.73
N GLY A 62 5.23 -26.51 -17.05
CA GLY A 62 5.37 -25.41 -18.00
C GLY A 62 6.83 -24.98 -18.18
N HIS A 63 7.04 -23.95 -18.98
CA HIS A 63 8.38 -23.44 -19.29
C HIS A 63 8.34 -21.98 -19.71
N LEU A 64 9.50 -21.33 -19.66
CA LEU A 64 9.75 -20.00 -20.23
C LEU A 64 10.26 -20.14 -21.64
N GLN A 65 9.95 -19.16 -22.49
CA GLN A 65 10.61 -18.98 -23.80
C GLN A 65 11.20 -17.57 -23.89
N ILE A 66 12.48 -17.46 -24.23
CA ILE A 66 13.18 -16.19 -24.41
C ILE A 66 13.81 -16.20 -25.81
N GLY A 67 13.46 -15.19 -26.62
CA GLY A 67 13.92 -15.12 -28.00
C GLY A 67 13.52 -16.35 -28.84
N GLY A 68 12.37 -16.96 -28.54
CA GLY A 68 11.86 -18.17 -29.21
C GLY A 68 12.49 -19.47 -28.73
N GLN A 69 13.46 -19.45 -27.82
CA GLN A 69 14.10 -20.64 -27.24
C GLN A 69 13.49 -20.99 -25.89
N GLN A 70 13.23 -22.28 -25.67
CA GLN A 70 12.77 -22.75 -24.36
C GLN A 70 13.90 -22.65 -23.34
N MET A 71 13.61 -22.04 -22.20
CA MET A 71 14.56 -21.82 -21.12
C MET A 71 14.10 -22.52 -19.85
N ALA A 72 15.05 -23.10 -19.12
CA ALA A 72 14.85 -23.65 -17.79
C ALA A 72 16.07 -23.24 -16.96
N PHE A 73 15.87 -22.33 -16.00
CA PHE A 73 16.96 -21.85 -15.15
C PHE A 73 17.08 -22.72 -13.91
N ALA A 74 18.27 -23.26 -13.66
CA ALA A 74 18.57 -24.00 -12.46
C ALA A 74 18.92 -23.08 -11.27
N ASN A 75 19.31 -21.83 -11.56
CA ASN A 75 19.69 -20.82 -10.58
C ASN A 75 19.60 -19.39 -11.16
N THR A 76 19.74 -18.40 -10.29
CA THR A 76 19.64 -16.98 -10.67
C THR A 76 20.78 -16.52 -11.60
N MET A 77 21.95 -17.16 -11.55
CA MET A 77 23.08 -16.79 -12.41
C MET A 77 22.79 -17.14 -13.87
N GLU A 78 22.10 -18.25 -14.14
CA GLU A 78 21.69 -18.64 -15.49
C GLU A 78 20.68 -17.64 -16.07
N ALA A 79 19.70 -17.18 -15.25
CA ALA A 79 18.74 -16.15 -15.66
C ALA A 79 19.43 -14.82 -15.98
N LEU A 80 20.37 -14.40 -15.12
CA LEU A 80 21.18 -13.19 -15.35
C LEU A 80 22.00 -13.29 -16.65
N ASN A 81 22.62 -14.45 -16.91
CA ASN A 81 23.38 -14.67 -18.15
C ASN A 81 22.50 -14.74 -19.39
N ALA A 82 21.23 -15.12 -19.24
CA ALA A 82 20.21 -15.05 -20.30
C ALA A 82 19.67 -13.64 -20.55
N GLY A 83 20.14 -12.64 -19.77
CA GLY A 83 19.73 -11.24 -19.88
C GLY A 83 18.45 -10.90 -19.14
N VAL A 84 18.12 -11.62 -18.06
CA VAL A 84 17.01 -11.32 -17.16
C VAL A 84 17.52 -10.64 -15.90
N ALA A 85 17.01 -9.46 -15.56
CA ALA A 85 17.27 -8.78 -14.29
C ALA A 85 15.95 -8.48 -13.58
N ILE A 86 15.94 -8.66 -12.27
CA ILE A 86 14.77 -8.36 -11.45
C ILE A 86 15.17 -7.40 -10.34
N ILE A 87 14.42 -6.30 -10.22
CA ILE A 87 14.50 -5.33 -9.15
C ILE A 87 13.40 -5.71 -8.16
N TYR A 88 13.80 -6.27 -7.03
CA TYR A 88 12.88 -6.75 -6.00
C TYR A 88 12.43 -5.63 -5.07
N GLN A 89 11.30 -5.83 -4.40
CA GLN A 89 10.79 -4.95 -3.36
C GLN A 89 11.77 -4.85 -2.17
N GLU A 90 12.40 -5.96 -1.78
CA GLU A 90 13.50 -5.98 -0.80
C GLU A 90 14.83 -5.77 -1.53
N LEU A 91 15.56 -4.74 -1.11
CA LEU A 91 16.82 -4.35 -1.76
C LEU A 91 17.95 -5.33 -1.42
N HIS A 92 18.58 -5.90 -2.44
CA HIS A 92 19.68 -6.86 -2.30
C HIS A 92 21.05 -6.19 -2.49
N LEU A 93 21.32 -5.19 -1.64
CA LEU A 93 22.56 -4.40 -1.64
C LEU A 93 23.33 -4.57 -0.34
N ILE A 94 24.66 -4.35 -0.39
CA ILE A 94 25.55 -4.48 0.75
C ILE A 94 25.89 -3.10 1.29
N PRO A 95 25.40 -2.72 2.49
CA PRO A 95 25.53 -1.35 3.04
C PRO A 95 26.96 -0.87 3.22
N GLU A 96 27.90 -1.76 3.56
CA GLU A 96 29.30 -1.45 3.81
C GLU A 96 30.15 -1.28 2.54
N MET A 97 29.65 -1.74 1.39
CA MET A 97 30.33 -1.58 0.11
C MET A 97 29.99 -0.23 -0.52
N THR A 98 30.86 0.25 -1.39
CA THR A 98 30.62 1.47 -2.16
C THR A 98 29.51 1.26 -3.19
N VAL A 99 28.93 2.36 -3.68
CA VAL A 99 27.93 2.34 -4.77
C VAL A 99 28.48 1.61 -5.99
N ALA A 100 29.71 1.90 -6.42
CA ALA A 100 30.36 1.25 -7.55
C ALA A 100 30.52 -0.28 -7.34
N GLU A 101 30.93 -0.69 -6.15
CA GLU A 101 31.07 -2.12 -5.81
C GLU A 101 29.72 -2.84 -5.78
N ASN A 102 28.64 -2.17 -5.34
CA ASN A 102 27.29 -2.72 -5.38
C ASN A 102 26.77 -2.86 -6.81
N ILE A 103 26.95 -1.84 -7.66
CA ILE A 103 26.50 -1.86 -9.07
C ILE A 103 27.16 -3.05 -9.83
N TYR A 104 28.46 -3.24 -9.65
CA TYR A 104 29.22 -4.27 -10.34
C TYR A 104 29.48 -5.54 -9.52
N LEU A 105 28.71 -5.78 -8.45
CA LEU A 105 28.84 -6.96 -7.62
C LEU A 105 28.74 -8.25 -8.46
N GLY A 106 29.79 -9.08 -8.36
CA GLY A 106 29.94 -10.31 -9.16
C GLY A 106 30.49 -10.10 -10.57
N GLN A 107 30.77 -8.85 -11.00
CA GLN A 107 31.37 -8.48 -12.29
C GLN A 107 32.42 -7.37 -12.15
N LEU A 108 33.12 -7.33 -11.03
CA LEU A 108 34.13 -6.30 -10.77
C LEU A 108 35.23 -6.34 -11.86
N PRO A 109 35.50 -5.21 -12.53
CA PRO A 109 36.57 -5.15 -13.54
C PRO A 109 37.92 -5.42 -12.87
N HIS A 110 38.65 -6.41 -13.38
CA HIS A 110 39.91 -6.85 -12.80
C HIS A 110 40.97 -7.14 -13.84
N ARG A 111 42.24 -7.03 -13.46
CA ARG A 111 43.39 -7.43 -14.24
C ARG A 111 44.30 -8.29 -13.39
N GLY A 112 44.50 -9.54 -13.78
CA GLY A 112 45.32 -10.48 -13.02
C GLY A 112 44.84 -10.76 -11.59
N GLY A 113 43.49 -10.70 -11.34
CA GLY A 113 42.91 -10.92 -10.03
C GLY A 113 42.84 -9.66 -9.13
N ILE A 114 43.38 -8.53 -9.58
CA ILE A 114 43.36 -7.26 -8.85
C ILE A 114 42.25 -6.36 -9.48
N VAL A 115 41.32 -5.88 -8.62
CA VAL A 115 40.24 -4.98 -9.07
C VAL A 115 40.78 -3.67 -9.57
N ASN A 116 40.34 -3.26 -10.77
CA ASN A 116 40.65 -1.97 -11.36
C ASN A 116 39.64 -0.91 -10.83
N ARG A 117 39.95 -0.29 -9.72
CA ARG A 117 39.07 0.68 -9.05
C ARG A 117 38.76 1.92 -9.92
N SER A 118 39.73 2.40 -10.70
CA SER A 118 39.51 3.55 -11.58
C SER A 118 38.48 3.24 -12.67
N LEU A 119 38.57 2.07 -13.30
CA LEU A 119 37.60 1.63 -14.30
C LEU A 119 36.23 1.37 -13.66
N LEU A 120 36.20 0.70 -12.50
CA LEU A 120 34.98 0.46 -11.74
C LEU A 120 34.21 1.74 -11.43
N ASN A 121 34.90 2.75 -10.89
CA ASN A 121 34.28 4.04 -10.56
C ASN A 121 33.85 4.82 -11.80
N TYR A 122 34.60 4.74 -12.90
CA TYR A 122 34.24 5.36 -14.16
C TYR A 122 32.97 4.76 -14.75
N GLU A 123 32.89 3.43 -14.86
CA GLU A 123 31.71 2.74 -15.39
C GLU A 123 30.50 2.94 -14.49
N ALA A 124 30.67 2.91 -13.17
CA ALA A 124 29.60 3.18 -12.21
C ALA A 124 29.05 4.62 -12.37
N ARG A 125 29.93 5.59 -12.56
CA ARG A 125 29.54 6.98 -12.81
C ARG A 125 28.68 7.12 -14.06
N LEU A 126 29.03 6.45 -15.16
CA LEU A 126 28.23 6.45 -16.38
C LEU A 126 26.81 5.89 -16.12
N GLN A 127 26.66 4.82 -15.34
CA GLN A 127 25.34 4.27 -15.01
C GLN A 127 24.53 5.25 -14.13
N LEU A 128 25.15 5.90 -13.17
CA LEU A 128 24.50 6.87 -12.32
C LEU A 128 24.06 8.12 -13.09
N GLU A 129 24.91 8.64 -13.99
CA GLU A 129 24.61 9.76 -14.89
C GLU A 129 23.43 9.42 -15.82
N HIS A 130 23.39 8.21 -16.39
CA HIS A 130 22.26 7.73 -17.19
C HIS A 130 20.94 7.80 -16.42
N LEU A 131 20.97 7.45 -15.12
CA LEU A 131 19.82 7.54 -14.24
C LEU A 131 19.53 8.95 -13.70
N GLY A 132 20.35 9.97 -14.07
CA GLY A 132 20.23 11.33 -13.59
C GLY A 132 20.55 11.47 -12.10
N LEU A 133 21.45 10.65 -11.57
CA LEU A 133 21.84 10.62 -10.17
C LEU A 133 23.20 11.29 -9.97
N ASP A 134 23.23 12.27 -9.11
CA ASP A 134 24.47 12.90 -8.64
C ASP A 134 24.92 12.21 -7.33
N ILE A 135 25.50 11.02 -7.48
CA ILE A 135 26.02 10.21 -6.39
C ILE A 135 27.48 9.86 -6.69
N ASP A 136 28.37 10.10 -5.72
CA ASP A 136 29.77 9.67 -5.86
C ASP A 136 29.86 8.15 -5.79
N PRO A 137 30.41 7.46 -6.83
CA PRO A 137 30.58 6.02 -6.87
C PRO A 137 31.35 5.42 -5.68
N GLU A 138 32.22 6.19 -5.02
CA GLU A 138 33.00 5.77 -3.87
C GLU A 138 32.26 5.86 -2.54
N THR A 139 31.06 6.47 -2.53
CA THR A 139 30.23 6.58 -1.32
C THR A 139 29.80 5.20 -0.83
N PRO A 140 30.04 4.83 0.44
CA PRO A 140 29.45 3.62 1.04
C PRO A 140 27.92 3.74 1.05
N LEU A 141 27.26 2.67 0.66
CA LEU A 141 25.80 2.68 0.45
C LEU A 141 25.02 3.08 1.70
N LYS A 142 25.47 2.70 2.89
CA LYS A 142 24.82 3.05 4.18
C LYS A 142 24.62 4.53 4.45
N TYR A 143 25.30 5.42 3.71
CA TYR A 143 25.12 6.88 3.83
C TYR A 143 24.05 7.44 2.89
N LEU A 144 23.48 6.62 2.03
CA LEU A 144 22.44 7.00 1.09
C LEU A 144 21.03 6.80 1.69
N SER A 145 20.06 7.54 1.16
CA SER A 145 18.64 7.31 1.45
C SER A 145 18.14 5.99 0.84
N ILE A 146 17.03 5.46 1.36
CA ILE A 146 16.41 4.23 0.83
C ILE A 146 16.03 4.41 -0.65
N GLY A 147 15.53 5.60 -1.04
CA GLY A 147 15.25 5.91 -2.44
C GLY A 147 16.50 5.86 -3.33
N GLN A 148 17.63 6.39 -2.84
CA GLN A 148 18.89 6.28 -3.56
C GLN A 148 19.39 4.82 -3.64
N TRP A 149 19.18 4.00 -2.62
CA TRP A 149 19.47 2.57 -2.68
C TRP A 149 18.73 1.90 -3.82
N GLN A 150 17.43 2.19 -3.96
CA GLN A 150 16.61 1.63 -5.03
C GLN A 150 17.13 2.02 -6.41
N MET A 151 17.54 3.27 -6.58
CA MET A 151 18.15 3.73 -7.82
C MET A 151 19.50 3.04 -8.10
N VAL A 152 20.29 2.71 -7.07
CA VAL A 152 21.53 1.91 -7.20
C VAL A 152 21.21 0.47 -7.61
N GLU A 153 20.13 -0.15 -7.10
CA GLU A 153 19.69 -1.48 -7.55
C GLU A 153 19.28 -1.47 -9.03
N ILE A 154 18.63 -0.39 -9.49
CA ILE A 154 18.34 -0.20 -10.91
C ILE A 154 19.63 -0.06 -11.73
N ALA A 155 20.58 0.77 -11.28
CA ALA A 155 21.90 0.91 -11.92
C ALA A 155 22.62 -0.43 -12.06
N LYS A 156 22.56 -1.28 -11.05
CA LYS A 156 23.11 -2.64 -11.03
C LYS A 156 22.44 -3.55 -12.07
N ALA A 157 21.13 -3.46 -12.25
CA ALA A 157 20.41 -4.19 -13.29
C ALA A 157 20.82 -3.72 -14.70
N LEU A 158 20.98 -2.40 -14.89
CA LEU A 158 21.39 -1.81 -16.16
C LEU A 158 22.85 -2.16 -16.54
N ALA A 159 23.75 -2.15 -15.57
CA ALA A 159 25.16 -2.51 -15.77
C ALA A 159 25.34 -3.94 -16.35
N ARG A 160 24.34 -4.81 -16.17
CA ARG A 160 24.30 -6.18 -16.73
C ARG A 160 23.75 -6.25 -18.15
N ASN A 161 23.38 -5.12 -18.77
CA ASN A 161 22.78 -5.03 -20.10
C ASN A 161 21.61 -6.00 -20.30
N ALA A 162 20.75 -6.12 -19.28
CA ALA A 162 19.59 -7.01 -19.30
C ALA A 162 18.62 -6.63 -20.42
N LYS A 163 18.11 -7.62 -21.15
CA LYS A 163 17.08 -7.46 -22.19
C LYS A 163 15.67 -7.54 -21.63
N ILE A 164 15.51 -8.25 -20.52
CA ILE A 164 14.27 -8.38 -19.77
C ILE A 164 14.52 -7.79 -18.39
N ILE A 165 13.75 -6.76 -18.01
CA ILE A 165 13.86 -6.11 -16.70
C ILE A 165 12.48 -6.18 -16.04
N ALA A 166 12.43 -6.80 -14.87
CA ALA A 166 11.20 -6.85 -14.08
C ALA A 166 11.34 -5.99 -12.82
N PHE A 167 10.32 -5.23 -12.53
CA PHE A 167 10.19 -4.37 -11.34
C PHE A 167 9.10 -4.94 -10.44
N ASP A 168 9.45 -5.30 -9.21
CA ASP A 168 8.53 -5.84 -8.18
C ASP A 168 8.25 -4.75 -7.15
N GLU A 169 7.12 -4.05 -7.27
CA GLU A 169 6.68 -2.91 -6.43
C GLU A 169 7.76 -1.82 -6.21
N PRO A 170 8.35 -1.25 -7.27
CA PRO A 170 9.55 -0.42 -7.16
C PRO A 170 9.32 0.96 -6.52
N THR A 171 8.08 1.38 -6.31
CA THR A 171 7.74 2.74 -5.82
C THR A 171 7.39 2.80 -4.34
N SER A 172 7.37 1.67 -3.65
CA SER A 172 6.87 1.55 -2.27
C SER A 172 7.60 2.44 -1.25
N SER A 173 8.87 2.78 -1.52
CA SER A 173 9.73 3.59 -0.64
C SER A 173 10.23 4.91 -1.27
N LEU A 174 9.72 5.27 -2.47
CA LEU A 174 10.18 6.44 -3.22
C LEU A 174 9.31 7.67 -2.96
N SER A 175 9.96 8.85 -2.96
CA SER A 175 9.28 10.14 -3.03
C SER A 175 8.70 10.39 -4.43
N ALA A 176 7.75 11.33 -4.56
CA ALA A 176 7.13 11.68 -5.85
C ALA A 176 8.18 12.03 -6.93
N ARG A 177 9.20 12.80 -6.57
CA ARG A 177 10.29 13.17 -7.50
C ARG A 177 11.11 11.95 -7.96
N GLU A 178 11.35 11.00 -7.06
CA GLU A 178 12.08 9.76 -7.38
C GLU A 178 11.22 8.84 -8.26
N ILE A 179 9.90 8.82 -8.07
CA ILE A 179 8.95 8.09 -8.93
C ILE A 179 8.96 8.67 -10.35
N ASP A 180 8.91 9.99 -10.50
CA ASP A 180 8.96 10.65 -11.81
C ASP A 180 10.27 10.30 -12.56
N ASN A 181 11.40 10.29 -11.84
CA ASN A 181 12.68 9.90 -12.40
C ASN A 181 12.71 8.42 -12.80
N LEU A 182 12.19 7.52 -11.96
CA LEU A 182 12.05 6.10 -12.26
C LEU A 182 11.20 5.90 -13.53
N PHE A 183 10.07 6.56 -13.65
CA PHE A 183 9.19 6.45 -14.81
C PHE A 183 9.86 6.94 -16.09
N ARG A 184 10.65 8.01 -16.02
CA ARG A 184 11.47 8.47 -17.14
C ARG A 184 12.43 7.36 -17.59
N VAL A 185 13.17 6.77 -16.66
CA VAL A 185 14.13 5.69 -16.94
C VAL A 185 13.43 4.47 -17.53
N ILE A 186 12.29 4.05 -17.00
CA ILE A 186 11.54 2.91 -17.53
C ILE A 186 11.09 3.18 -18.99
N ARG A 187 10.65 4.40 -19.30
CA ARG A 187 10.27 4.78 -20.68
C ARG A 187 11.48 4.76 -21.63
N GLU A 188 12.65 5.25 -21.19
CA GLU A 188 13.89 5.18 -21.97
C GLU A 188 14.28 3.73 -22.26
N LEU A 189 14.23 2.83 -21.28
CA LEU A 189 14.50 1.40 -21.44
C LEU A 189 13.51 0.71 -22.41
N ARG A 190 12.24 1.12 -22.37
CA ARG A 190 11.24 0.70 -23.34
C ARG A 190 11.62 1.14 -24.77
N GLU A 191 12.02 2.39 -24.95
CA GLU A 191 12.43 2.94 -26.26
C GLU A 191 13.70 2.26 -26.79
N GLU A 192 14.58 1.77 -25.91
CA GLU A 192 15.73 0.92 -26.26
C GLU A 192 15.30 -0.49 -26.75
N GLY A 193 14.01 -0.82 -26.74
CA GLY A 193 13.48 -2.11 -27.17
C GLY A 193 13.60 -3.22 -26.12
N ARG A 194 13.81 -2.90 -24.85
CA ARG A 194 13.81 -3.90 -23.76
C ARG A 194 12.40 -4.38 -23.47
N VAL A 195 12.27 -5.58 -22.94
CA VAL A 195 11.02 -6.10 -22.38
C VAL A 195 10.96 -5.68 -20.92
N ILE A 196 9.96 -4.91 -20.55
CA ILE A 196 9.76 -4.45 -19.19
C ILE A 196 8.56 -5.18 -18.60
N ILE A 197 8.73 -5.79 -17.43
CA ILE A 197 7.65 -6.32 -16.60
C ILE A 197 7.52 -5.39 -15.39
N TYR A 198 6.31 -4.92 -15.12
CA TYR A 198 6.06 -3.97 -14.03
C TYR A 198 4.97 -4.49 -13.10
N ASP A 199 5.35 -4.90 -11.88
CA ASP A 199 4.39 -5.26 -10.82
C ASP A 199 4.16 -4.05 -9.92
N SER A 200 2.93 -3.60 -9.82
CA SER A 200 2.48 -2.59 -8.85
C SER A 200 1.03 -2.84 -8.48
N HIS A 201 0.69 -2.51 -7.25
CA HIS A 201 -0.70 -2.50 -6.77
C HIS A 201 -1.35 -1.11 -6.92
N ARG A 202 -0.60 -0.09 -7.40
CA ARG A 202 -1.08 1.29 -7.59
C ARG A 202 -1.56 1.47 -9.03
N MET A 203 -2.87 1.63 -9.16
CA MET A 203 -3.52 1.73 -10.49
C MET A 203 -3.02 2.93 -11.29
N GLU A 204 -2.78 4.07 -10.63
CA GLU A 204 -2.29 5.28 -11.28
C GLU A 204 -0.95 5.05 -12.00
N GLU A 205 -0.06 4.25 -11.38
CA GLU A 205 1.23 3.91 -11.98
C GLU A 205 1.06 3.04 -13.22
N ILE A 206 0.18 2.04 -13.13
CA ILE A 206 -0.12 1.12 -14.21
C ILE A 206 -0.71 1.87 -15.42
N PHE A 207 -1.70 2.74 -15.21
CA PHE A 207 -2.29 3.53 -16.29
C PHE A 207 -1.32 4.56 -16.87
N ALA A 208 -0.41 5.12 -16.06
CA ALA A 208 0.57 6.11 -16.51
C ALA A 208 1.74 5.49 -17.32
N LEU A 209 2.02 4.20 -17.13
CA LEU A 209 3.27 3.60 -17.59
C LEU A 209 3.08 2.44 -18.57
N SER A 210 2.04 1.61 -18.42
CA SER A 210 1.94 0.32 -19.07
C SER A 210 1.34 0.39 -20.49
N ASP A 211 1.82 -0.47 -21.37
CA ASP A 211 1.28 -0.69 -22.73
C ASP A 211 0.30 -1.87 -22.74
N ALA A 212 0.48 -2.84 -21.84
CA ALA A 212 -0.40 -3.99 -21.67
C ALA A 212 -0.45 -4.40 -20.18
N ILE A 213 -1.54 -5.05 -19.79
CA ILE A 213 -1.76 -5.54 -18.42
C ILE A 213 -2.21 -7.01 -18.48
N THR A 214 -1.53 -7.89 -17.76
CA THR A 214 -2.04 -9.23 -17.46
C THR A 214 -2.56 -9.30 -16.04
N VAL A 215 -3.80 -9.73 -15.87
CA VAL A 215 -4.48 -9.86 -14.59
C VAL A 215 -4.42 -11.28 -14.07
N PHE A 216 -4.02 -11.40 -12.80
CA PHE A 216 -3.97 -12.66 -12.05
C PHE A 216 -4.98 -12.67 -10.92
N LYS A 217 -5.60 -13.82 -10.69
CA LYS A 217 -6.47 -14.06 -9.54
C LYS A 217 -6.29 -15.48 -9.04
N ASP A 218 -6.05 -15.65 -7.74
CA ASP A 218 -5.90 -16.96 -7.08
C ASP A 218 -4.92 -17.91 -7.80
N GLY A 219 -3.79 -17.38 -8.23
CA GLY A 219 -2.75 -18.13 -8.96
C GLY A 219 -3.11 -18.51 -10.40
N ARG A 220 -4.14 -17.89 -10.98
CA ARG A 220 -4.60 -18.14 -12.36
C ARG A 220 -4.55 -16.89 -13.21
N TYR A 221 -4.35 -17.10 -14.50
CA TYR A 221 -4.54 -16.08 -15.52
C TYR A 221 -6.04 -15.76 -15.68
N VAL A 222 -6.39 -14.49 -15.69
CA VAL A 222 -7.76 -14.01 -15.93
C VAL A 222 -7.88 -13.50 -17.37
N CYS A 223 -7.14 -12.44 -17.70
CA CYS A 223 -7.14 -11.83 -19.03
C CYS A 223 -5.88 -10.99 -19.23
N THR A 224 -5.63 -10.59 -20.47
CA THR A 224 -4.65 -9.56 -20.82
C THR A 224 -5.36 -8.44 -21.57
N PHE A 225 -5.09 -7.20 -21.17
CA PHE A 225 -5.50 -5.98 -21.86
C PHE A 225 -4.30 -5.45 -22.65
N ASP A 226 -4.43 -5.42 -24.00
CA ASP A 226 -3.37 -4.97 -24.91
C ASP A 226 -3.62 -3.55 -25.46
N ASP A 227 -4.78 -2.95 -25.18
CA ASP A 227 -5.16 -1.60 -25.63
C ASP A 227 -5.49 -0.74 -24.39
N MET A 228 -4.47 -0.21 -23.76
CA MET A 228 -4.59 0.58 -22.53
C MET A 228 -5.54 1.78 -22.63
N PRO A 229 -5.61 2.54 -23.73
CA PRO A 229 -6.56 3.63 -23.88
C PRO A 229 -8.03 3.22 -23.76
N SER A 230 -8.37 1.95 -24.04
CA SER A 230 -9.74 1.43 -23.94
C SER A 230 -10.08 0.84 -22.56
N VAL A 231 -9.09 0.67 -21.67
CA VAL A 231 -9.26 0.04 -20.36
C VAL A 231 -9.74 1.05 -19.34
N SER A 232 -10.94 0.85 -18.79
CA SER A 232 -11.42 1.64 -17.66
C SER A 232 -10.89 1.06 -16.32
N HIS A 233 -10.82 1.92 -15.30
CA HIS A 233 -10.52 1.48 -13.92
C HIS A 233 -11.46 0.37 -13.47
N ASP A 234 -12.77 0.52 -13.78
CA ASP A 234 -13.80 -0.46 -13.43
C ASP A 234 -13.54 -1.82 -14.07
N ALA A 235 -13.19 -1.85 -15.36
CA ALA A 235 -12.90 -3.10 -16.07
C ALA A 235 -11.69 -3.83 -15.46
N LEU A 236 -10.65 -3.09 -15.08
CA LEU A 236 -9.46 -3.66 -14.44
C LEU A 236 -9.79 -4.22 -13.06
N VAL A 237 -10.50 -3.47 -12.23
CA VAL A 237 -10.96 -3.92 -10.90
C VAL A 237 -11.88 -5.11 -11.02
N GLN A 238 -12.81 -5.12 -11.96
CA GLN A 238 -13.69 -6.25 -12.21
C GLN A 238 -12.90 -7.52 -12.58
N ALA A 239 -11.86 -7.39 -13.40
CA ALA A 239 -11.00 -8.51 -13.76
C ALA A 239 -10.22 -9.04 -12.54
N MET A 240 -9.72 -8.15 -11.65
CA MET A 240 -8.96 -8.53 -10.45
C MET A 240 -9.82 -9.19 -9.39
N VAL A 241 -10.96 -8.58 -9.06
CA VAL A 241 -11.83 -8.98 -7.93
C VAL A 241 -12.98 -9.86 -8.38
N GLY A 242 -13.45 -9.70 -9.63
CA GLY A 242 -14.62 -10.38 -10.18
C GLY A 242 -15.96 -9.71 -9.79
N ARG A 243 -15.92 -8.43 -9.35
CA ARG A 243 -17.08 -7.61 -8.97
C ARG A 243 -16.91 -6.20 -9.52
N ASN A 244 -18.01 -5.48 -9.73
CA ASN A 244 -17.99 -4.07 -10.14
C ASN A 244 -17.53 -3.17 -8.99
N LEU A 245 -16.90 -2.02 -9.28
CA LEU A 245 -16.45 -1.03 -8.28
C LEU A 245 -17.59 -0.55 -7.37
N GLY A 246 -18.78 -0.33 -7.91
CA GLY A 246 -19.97 0.01 -7.11
C GLY A 246 -20.33 -1.05 -6.07
N ASP A 247 -20.05 -2.33 -6.36
CA ASP A 247 -20.25 -3.45 -5.44
C ASP A 247 -19.13 -3.55 -4.38
N ILE A 248 -17.95 -2.97 -4.64
CA ILE A 248 -16.80 -3.01 -3.71
C ILE A 248 -17.06 -2.08 -2.52
N TYR A 249 -17.52 -0.87 -2.77
CA TYR A 249 -17.82 0.07 -1.69
C TYR A 249 -19.11 -0.29 -0.96
N GLY A 250 -20.13 -0.76 -1.67
CA GLY A 250 -21.37 -1.30 -1.09
C GLY A 250 -22.17 -0.28 -0.25
N TRP A 251 -21.99 1.03 -0.51
CA TRP A 251 -22.71 2.07 0.20
C TRP A 251 -24.22 1.95 0.01
N LYS A 252 -24.96 2.16 1.10
CA LYS A 252 -26.42 2.21 1.09
C LYS A 252 -26.88 3.32 2.03
N PRO A 253 -27.92 4.07 1.65
CA PRO A 253 -28.50 5.08 2.55
C PRO A 253 -28.96 4.41 3.84
N ARG A 254 -28.74 5.09 4.96
CA ARG A 254 -29.11 4.61 6.31
C ARG A 254 -29.70 5.74 7.14
N PRO A 255 -30.54 5.42 8.11
CA PRO A 255 -31.03 6.43 9.05
C PRO A 255 -29.90 6.83 10.00
N TYR A 256 -29.83 8.12 10.33
CA TYR A 256 -28.93 8.64 11.35
C TYR A 256 -29.69 8.93 12.64
N GLY A 257 -29.01 8.72 13.76
CA GLY A 257 -29.53 9.08 15.07
C GLY A 257 -29.21 10.53 15.47
N GLU A 258 -29.15 10.76 16.78
CA GLU A 258 -28.77 12.04 17.35
C GLU A 258 -27.29 12.35 17.15
N GLU A 259 -26.90 13.62 17.38
CA GLU A 259 -25.51 14.06 17.35
C GLU A 259 -24.67 13.28 18.38
N ARG A 260 -23.63 12.61 17.90
CA ARG A 260 -22.75 11.78 18.71
C ARG A 260 -21.41 12.45 19.00
N LEU A 261 -20.82 13.09 18.01
CA LEU A 261 -19.59 13.87 18.11
C LEU A 261 -19.86 15.29 17.63
N ARG A 262 -19.41 16.29 18.41
CA ARG A 262 -19.41 17.68 17.99
C ARG A 262 -18.10 18.35 18.37
N LEU A 263 -17.51 19.01 17.39
CA LEU A 263 -16.32 19.84 17.51
C LEU A 263 -16.75 21.30 17.40
N GLU A 264 -16.36 22.12 18.36
CA GLU A 264 -16.59 23.57 18.36
C GLU A 264 -15.25 24.29 18.39
N GLU A 265 -14.91 24.98 17.30
CA GLU A 265 -13.70 25.79 17.17
C GLU A 265 -12.41 25.06 17.59
N VAL A 266 -12.30 23.76 17.29
CA VAL A 266 -11.17 22.92 17.72
C VAL A 266 -9.91 23.32 16.98
N LYS A 267 -8.83 23.60 17.75
CA LYS A 267 -7.48 23.91 17.26
C LYS A 267 -6.53 22.77 17.63
N ALA A 268 -5.90 22.16 16.63
CA ALA A 268 -4.88 21.14 16.81
C ALA A 268 -3.60 21.53 16.05
N PRO A 269 -2.42 21.00 16.41
CA PRO A 269 -1.23 21.15 15.60
C PRO A 269 -1.48 20.69 14.15
N GLY A 270 -1.00 21.42 13.15
CA GLY A 270 -1.26 21.12 11.73
C GLY A 270 -2.62 21.61 11.19
N VAL A 271 -3.50 22.09 12.04
CA VAL A 271 -4.78 22.73 11.67
C VAL A 271 -4.63 24.23 11.73
N ARG A 272 -4.81 24.94 10.59
CA ARG A 272 -4.57 26.40 10.50
C ARG A 272 -5.74 27.22 11.06
N THR A 273 -6.97 26.80 10.75
CA THR A 273 -8.17 27.47 11.23
C THR A 273 -8.94 26.54 12.19
N PRO A 274 -9.65 27.09 13.18
CA PRO A 274 -10.46 26.28 14.06
C PRO A 274 -11.46 25.43 13.27
N VAL A 275 -11.60 24.16 13.66
CA VAL A 275 -12.50 23.20 13.03
C VAL A 275 -13.76 23.06 13.83
N SER A 276 -14.91 23.26 13.19
CA SER A 276 -16.24 22.93 13.72
C SER A 276 -16.87 21.86 12.83
N LEU A 277 -17.29 20.77 13.43
CA LEU A 277 -17.81 19.58 12.74
C LEU A 277 -18.76 18.82 13.67
N SER A 278 -19.88 18.33 13.16
CA SER A 278 -20.73 17.39 13.90
C SER A 278 -20.85 16.07 13.14
N VAL A 279 -20.99 14.97 13.88
CA VAL A 279 -21.23 13.64 13.35
C VAL A 279 -22.33 12.96 14.15
N ARG A 280 -23.32 12.42 13.43
CA ARG A 280 -24.47 11.76 14.05
C ARG A 280 -24.19 10.29 14.33
N SER A 281 -24.94 9.71 15.23
CA SER A 281 -24.97 8.27 15.48
C SER A 281 -25.32 7.54 14.18
N GLY A 282 -24.46 6.60 13.75
CA GLY A 282 -24.66 5.84 12.52
C GLY A 282 -24.23 6.55 11.22
N GLU A 283 -23.72 7.77 11.32
CA GLU A 283 -23.18 8.52 10.18
C GLU A 283 -21.70 8.18 9.93
N ILE A 284 -21.35 8.07 8.66
CA ILE A 284 -19.95 7.96 8.19
C ILE A 284 -19.58 9.28 7.52
N VAL A 285 -18.75 10.08 8.18
CA VAL A 285 -18.21 11.31 7.62
C VAL A 285 -16.82 11.02 7.03
N GLY A 286 -16.68 11.22 5.72
CA GLY A 286 -15.42 11.11 5.01
C GLY A 286 -14.61 12.40 5.09
N LEU A 287 -13.37 12.36 5.54
CA LEU A 287 -12.43 13.48 5.47
C LEU A 287 -11.55 13.27 4.23
N PHE A 288 -11.70 14.11 3.23
CA PHE A 288 -10.84 14.12 2.04
C PHE A 288 -9.90 15.32 2.05
N GLY A 289 -8.75 15.20 1.41
CA GLY A 289 -7.79 16.28 1.20
C GLY A 289 -6.44 15.75 0.74
N LEU A 290 -5.63 16.60 0.14
CA LEU A 290 -4.28 16.24 -0.30
C LEU A 290 -3.36 15.96 0.89
N VAL A 291 -2.19 15.36 0.63
CA VAL A 291 -1.16 15.11 1.66
C VAL A 291 -0.80 16.43 2.35
N GLY A 292 -0.82 16.44 3.69
CA GLY A 292 -0.60 17.65 4.48
C GLY A 292 -1.84 18.53 4.66
N ALA A 293 -3.04 18.06 4.31
CA ALA A 293 -4.29 18.82 4.51
C ALA A 293 -4.71 18.97 5.98
N GLY A 294 -4.06 18.27 6.93
CA GLY A 294 -4.36 18.37 8.37
C GLY A 294 -5.32 17.33 8.92
N ARG A 295 -5.70 16.31 8.12
CA ARG A 295 -6.65 15.24 8.51
C ARG A 295 -6.14 14.41 9.68
N SER A 296 -4.96 13.82 9.53
CA SER A 296 -4.32 12.96 10.55
C SER A 296 -3.99 13.72 11.82
N GLU A 297 -3.55 14.97 11.68
CA GLU A 297 -3.25 15.86 12.79
C GLU A 297 -4.51 16.17 13.61
N LEU A 298 -5.64 16.43 12.95
CA LEU A 298 -6.93 16.62 13.61
C LEU A 298 -7.34 15.36 14.38
N MET A 299 -7.29 14.19 13.75
CA MET A 299 -7.65 12.92 14.39
C MET A 299 -6.75 12.58 15.57
N LYS A 300 -5.43 12.77 15.45
CA LYS A 300 -4.47 12.58 16.54
C LYS A 300 -4.73 13.55 17.69
N GLY A 301 -5.10 14.80 17.39
CA GLY A 301 -5.52 15.77 18.39
C GLY A 301 -6.76 15.34 19.15
N LEU A 302 -7.81 14.92 18.45
CA LEU A 302 -9.06 14.45 19.04
C LEU A 302 -8.85 13.23 19.94
N PHE A 303 -7.96 12.32 19.55
CA PHE A 303 -7.64 11.13 20.33
C PHE A 303 -6.68 11.40 21.50
N GLY A 304 -6.12 12.61 21.60
CA GLY A 304 -5.16 12.98 22.65
C GLY A 304 -3.73 12.47 22.41
N GLY A 305 -3.39 12.14 21.16
CA GLY A 305 -2.02 11.86 20.73
C GLY A 305 -1.20 13.14 20.60
N THR A 306 -1.85 14.25 20.24
CA THR A 306 -1.32 15.61 20.32
C THR A 306 -2.28 16.49 21.11
N GLN A 307 -1.79 17.64 21.61
CA GLN A 307 -2.62 18.50 22.45
C GLN A 307 -3.50 19.43 21.60
N ILE A 308 -4.81 19.41 21.83
CA ILE A 308 -5.74 20.44 21.34
C ILE A 308 -5.44 21.75 22.11
N THR A 309 -5.24 22.84 21.37
CA THR A 309 -4.84 24.13 21.91
C THR A 309 -6.02 25.12 22.10
N GLY A 310 -7.20 24.77 21.60
CA GLY A 310 -8.41 25.59 21.72
C GLY A 310 -9.65 24.86 21.24
N GLY A 311 -10.81 25.42 21.54
CA GLY A 311 -12.11 24.82 21.21
C GLY A 311 -12.59 23.77 22.21
N GLN A 312 -13.70 23.14 21.90
CA GLN A 312 -14.34 22.14 22.77
C GLN A 312 -14.80 20.92 21.94
N VAL A 313 -14.63 19.74 22.54
CA VAL A 313 -15.14 18.47 21.98
C VAL A 313 -16.30 17.99 22.83
N TYR A 314 -17.37 17.54 22.19
CA TYR A 314 -18.54 16.97 22.84
C TYR A 314 -18.79 15.55 22.32
N ILE A 315 -19.12 14.64 23.23
CA ILE A 315 -19.60 13.28 22.90
C ILE A 315 -20.94 13.09 23.61
N ASP A 316 -21.99 12.70 22.85
CA ASP A 316 -23.38 12.62 23.34
C ASP A 316 -23.83 13.93 24.06
N GLY A 317 -23.48 15.08 23.50
CA GLY A 317 -23.80 16.40 24.04
C GLY A 317 -23.03 16.78 25.32
N GLN A 318 -22.16 15.92 25.84
CA GLN A 318 -21.35 16.19 27.03
C GLN A 318 -19.94 16.67 26.64
N PRO A 319 -19.46 17.78 27.22
CA PRO A 319 -18.11 18.25 26.95
C PRO A 319 -17.07 17.28 27.51
N VAL A 320 -16.09 16.92 26.71
CA VAL A 320 -15.00 16.02 27.09
C VAL A 320 -13.64 16.73 26.97
N SER A 321 -12.77 16.49 27.97
CA SER A 321 -11.40 17.03 27.96
C SER A 321 -10.43 15.89 27.75
N ILE A 322 -9.90 15.80 26.53
CA ILE A 322 -8.99 14.72 26.10
C ILE A 322 -7.59 15.31 25.98
N ARG A 323 -6.68 14.85 26.85
CA ARG A 323 -5.25 15.24 26.85
C ARG A 323 -4.31 14.05 26.61
N LYS A 324 -4.85 12.83 26.65
CA LYS A 324 -4.12 11.57 26.42
C LYS A 324 -5.07 10.49 25.92
N PRO A 325 -4.58 9.49 25.15
CA PRO A 325 -5.40 8.44 24.54
C PRO A 325 -6.32 7.70 25.53
N ALA A 326 -5.86 7.45 26.74
CA ALA A 326 -6.68 6.77 27.76
C ALA A 326 -7.98 7.51 28.07
N GLN A 327 -8.01 8.85 28.02
CA GLN A 327 -9.21 9.65 28.23
C GLN A 327 -10.16 9.58 27.03
N ALA A 328 -9.62 9.54 25.80
CA ALA A 328 -10.42 9.32 24.59
C ALA A 328 -11.14 7.97 24.67
N ILE A 329 -10.41 6.91 25.00
CA ILE A 329 -10.97 5.55 25.14
C ILE A 329 -12.04 5.51 26.22
N GLN A 330 -11.84 6.18 27.37
CA GLN A 330 -12.84 6.26 28.43
C GLN A 330 -14.11 7.03 28.01
N ALA A 331 -13.96 8.03 27.13
CA ALA A 331 -15.09 8.77 26.56
C ALA A 331 -15.81 8.02 25.43
N GLY A 332 -15.29 6.86 25.00
CA GLY A 332 -15.84 6.05 23.91
C GLY A 332 -15.32 6.44 22.52
N MET A 333 -14.21 7.17 22.44
CA MET A 333 -13.59 7.55 21.17
C MET A 333 -12.36 6.69 20.91
N MET A 334 -12.30 6.03 19.73
CA MET A 334 -11.24 5.13 19.30
C MET A 334 -10.54 5.67 18.07
N LEU A 335 -9.27 5.26 17.85
CA LEU A 335 -8.48 5.65 16.68
C LEU A 335 -7.78 4.45 16.06
N CYS A 336 -7.97 4.27 14.74
CA CYS A 336 -7.11 3.45 13.90
C CYS A 336 -6.15 4.41 13.19
N PRO A 337 -4.85 4.42 13.51
CA PRO A 337 -3.90 5.37 12.96
C PRO A 337 -3.46 5.00 11.54
N GLU A 338 -2.94 5.97 10.79
CA GLU A 338 -2.41 5.80 9.44
C GLU A 338 -1.23 4.81 9.40
N ASP A 339 -0.23 5.00 10.27
CA ASP A 339 0.89 4.07 10.39
C ASP A 339 0.58 2.93 11.37
N ARG A 340 0.02 1.85 10.82
CA ARG A 340 -0.29 0.63 11.60
C ARG A 340 0.91 0.08 12.33
N LYS A 341 2.09 0.05 11.66
CA LYS A 341 3.29 -0.63 12.17
C LYS A 341 3.93 0.14 13.32
N ALA A 342 3.97 1.46 13.21
CA ALA A 342 4.56 2.31 14.23
C ALA A 342 3.60 2.66 15.39
N GLU A 343 2.30 2.86 15.08
CA GLU A 343 1.34 3.42 16.04
C GLU A 343 0.18 2.47 16.36
N GLY A 344 -0.14 1.53 15.45
CA GLY A 344 -1.35 0.71 15.55
C GLY A 344 -1.16 -0.63 16.24
N ILE A 345 -0.02 -1.33 16.03
CA ILE A 345 0.25 -2.67 16.54
C ILE A 345 1.48 -2.70 17.43
N ILE A 346 1.59 -3.75 18.25
CA ILE A 346 2.83 -4.12 18.94
C ILE A 346 3.41 -5.32 18.19
N PRO A 347 4.41 -5.12 17.29
CA PRO A 347 4.83 -6.13 16.31
C PRO A 347 5.29 -7.46 16.92
N VAL A 348 5.94 -7.40 18.08
CA VAL A 348 6.52 -8.55 18.80
C VAL A 348 5.54 -9.28 19.69
N HIS A 349 4.27 -8.83 19.74
CA HIS A 349 3.20 -9.47 20.49
C HIS A 349 2.28 -10.31 19.57
N SER A 350 1.56 -11.23 20.19
CA SER A 350 0.61 -12.10 19.50
C SER A 350 -0.61 -11.32 18.99
N VAL A 351 -1.39 -11.94 18.09
CA VAL A 351 -2.71 -11.43 17.67
C VAL A 351 -3.61 -11.26 18.89
N ARG A 352 -3.64 -12.25 19.80
CA ARG A 352 -4.40 -12.19 21.06
C ARG A 352 -4.03 -10.97 21.89
N ASP A 353 -2.74 -10.74 22.14
CA ASP A 353 -2.31 -9.59 22.95
C ASP A 353 -2.69 -8.27 22.29
N ASN A 354 -2.53 -8.16 20.98
CA ASN A 354 -2.88 -6.94 20.24
C ASN A 354 -4.37 -6.65 20.25
N ILE A 355 -5.23 -7.65 20.21
CA ILE A 355 -6.69 -7.48 20.32
C ILE A 355 -7.05 -7.05 21.76
N ASN A 356 -6.48 -7.68 22.78
CA ASN A 356 -6.93 -7.54 24.15
C ASN A 356 -6.34 -6.35 24.92
N ILE A 357 -5.22 -5.76 24.44
CA ILE A 357 -4.41 -4.81 25.22
C ILE A 357 -5.21 -3.61 25.76
N SER A 358 -6.20 -3.13 25.04
CA SER A 358 -7.02 -1.99 25.48
C SER A 358 -8.03 -2.39 26.55
N ALA A 359 -8.82 -3.44 26.29
CA ALA A 359 -9.90 -3.87 27.16
C ALA A 359 -9.41 -4.68 28.37
N ARG A 360 -8.17 -5.22 28.34
CA ARG A 360 -7.55 -6.01 29.41
C ARG A 360 -7.78 -5.44 30.79
N ARG A 361 -7.64 -4.11 30.95
CA ARG A 361 -7.84 -3.41 32.24
C ARG A 361 -9.24 -3.57 32.85
N LYS A 362 -10.27 -3.83 32.03
CA LYS A 362 -11.65 -4.03 32.47
C LYS A 362 -11.93 -5.47 32.93
N HIS A 363 -11.07 -6.42 32.54
CA HIS A 363 -11.28 -7.85 32.73
C HIS A 363 -10.18 -8.54 33.56
N ILE A 364 -9.46 -7.78 34.41
CA ILE A 364 -8.45 -8.31 35.33
C ILE A 364 -9.12 -8.93 36.58
N HIS A 365 -8.51 -10.02 37.08
CA HIS A 365 -8.88 -10.62 38.36
C HIS A 365 -8.13 -9.95 39.51
N ALA A 366 -8.82 -9.77 40.65
CA ALA A 366 -8.23 -9.22 41.87
C ALA A 366 -7.46 -7.90 41.67
N GLY A 367 -7.82 -7.11 40.65
CA GLY A 367 -7.23 -5.82 40.34
C GLY A 367 -5.85 -5.84 39.68
N CYS A 368 -5.22 -7.00 39.52
CA CYS A 368 -3.86 -7.09 38.98
C CYS A 368 -3.55 -8.35 38.15
N LEU A 369 -4.38 -9.38 38.18
CA LEU A 369 -4.10 -10.63 37.46
C LEU A 369 -4.82 -10.66 36.10
N ILE A 370 -4.10 -10.98 35.03
CA ILE A 370 -4.65 -11.12 33.69
C ILE A 370 -5.64 -12.29 33.66
N ASN A 371 -6.82 -12.07 33.10
CA ASN A 371 -7.81 -13.11 32.86
C ASN A 371 -7.55 -13.81 31.53
N ASN A 372 -6.66 -14.80 31.53
CA ASN A 372 -6.26 -15.53 30.31
C ASN A 372 -7.44 -16.22 29.62
N ALA A 373 -8.46 -16.70 30.36
CA ALA A 373 -9.63 -17.33 29.77
C ALA A 373 -10.44 -16.32 28.95
N TRP A 374 -10.74 -15.16 29.54
CA TRP A 374 -11.43 -14.09 28.84
C TRP A 374 -10.63 -13.63 27.60
N GLU A 375 -9.30 -13.47 27.73
CA GLU A 375 -8.48 -13.03 26.61
C GLU A 375 -8.46 -14.03 25.46
N ALA A 376 -8.47 -15.32 25.73
CA ALA A 376 -8.54 -16.35 24.71
C ALA A 376 -9.91 -16.30 24.00
N ASP A 377 -11.00 -16.30 24.76
CA ASP A 377 -12.36 -16.26 24.22
C ASP A 377 -12.62 -14.99 23.39
N ASN A 378 -12.19 -13.82 23.88
CA ASN A 378 -12.37 -12.54 23.19
C ASN A 378 -11.54 -12.48 21.90
N ALA A 379 -10.31 -12.97 21.92
CA ALA A 379 -9.47 -13.02 20.71
C ALA A 379 -10.07 -13.97 19.67
N ASP A 380 -10.50 -15.16 20.05
CA ASP A 380 -11.11 -16.13 19.14
C ASP A 380 -12.42 -15.60 18.54
N GLN A 381 -13.25 -14.92 19.33
CA GLN A 381 -14.45 -14.25 18.86
C GLN A 381 -14.14 -13.21 17.76
N HIS A 382 -13.15 -12.35 18.00
CA HIS A 382 -12.79 -11.32 17.02
C HIS A 382 -12.06 -11.87 15.80
N ILE A 383 -11.25 -12.92 15.95
CA ILE A 383 -10.63 -13.63 14.83
C ILE A 383 -11.70 -14.19 13.91
N GLN A 384 -12.76 -14.80 14.47
CA GLN A 384 -13.86 -15.36 13.69
C GLN A 384 -14.76 -14.29 13.09
N SER A 385 -15.23 -13.31 13.89
CA SER A 385 -16.19 -12.29 13.46
C SER A 385 -15.63 -11.35 12.38
N LEU A 386 -14.33 -11.04 12.46
CA LEU A 386 -13.63 -10.21 11.48
C LEU A 386 -12.94 -11.02 10.37
N ASN A 387 -13.08 -12.35 10.38
CA ASN A 387 -12.41 -13.25 9.45
C ASN A 387 -10.90 -12.94 9.33
N ILE A 388 -10.21 -12.89 10.48
CA ILE A 388 -8.75 -12.65 10.52
C ILE A 388 -8.04 -13.93 10.11
N LYS A 389 -7.34 -13.89 8.98
CA LYS A 389 -6.56 -15.05 8.48
C LYS A 389 -5.28 -15.18 9.29
N THR A 390 -5.27 -16.08 10.26
CA THR A 390 -4.13 -16.40 11.13
C THR A 390 -4.10 -17.91 11.42
N PRO A 391 -2.90 -18.52 11.60
CA PRO A 391 -2.78 -19.91 12.06
C PRO A 391 -3.34 -20.13 13.48
N GLY A 392 -3.43 -19.07 14.28
CA GLY A 392 -3.95 -19.09 15.64
C GLY A 392 -3.72 -17.78 16.37
N PRO A 393 -4.34 -17.59 17.57
CA PRO A 393 -4.26 -16.36 18.33
C PRO A 393 -2.83 -16.03 18.84
N GLU A 394 -1.96 -17.02 18.97
CA GLU A 394 -0.57 -16.88 19.43
C GLU A 394 0.40 -16.45 18.31
N GLN A 395 -0.05 -16.39 17.05
CA GLN A 395 0.76 -15.90 15.94
C GLN A 395 1.21 -14.46 16.20
N LEU A 396 2.50 -14.17 15.96
CA LEU A 396 3.00 -12.80 16.00
C LEU A 396 2.28 -11.94 14.96
N ILE A 397 1.76 -10.78 15.38
CA ILE A 397 0.97 -9.93 14.50
C ILE A 397 1.77 -9.38 13.31
N MET A 398 3.08 -9.21 13.48
CA MET A 398 3.96 -8.77 12.39
C MET A 398 3.98 -9.70 11.18
N ASN A 399 3.64 -10.98 11.36
CA ASN A 399 3.63 -11.99 10.30
C ASN A 399 2.31 -12.02 9.52
N LEU A 400 1.31 -11.22 9.91
CA LEU A 400 0.04 -11.12 9.20
C LEU A 400 0.13 -10.12 8.04
N SER A 401 -0.71 -10.32 7.01
CA SER A 401 -0.91 -9.32 5.96
C SER A 401 -1.50 -8.02 6.52
N GLY A 402 -1.29 -6.91 5.80
CA GLY A 402 -1.77 -5.59 6.24
C GLY A 402 -3.26 -5.54 6.54
N GLY A 403 -4.10 -6.20 5.74
CA GLY A 403 -5.54 -6.29 5.99
C GLY A 403 -5.88 -7.03 7.29
N ASN A 404 -5.16 -8.12 7.61
CA ASN A 404 -5.38 -8.86 8.86
C ASN A 404 -4.85 -8.11 10.10
N GLN A 405 -3.75 -7.35 9.96
CA GLN A 405 -3.30 -6.43 11.01
C GLN A 405 -4.35 -5.35 11.30
N GLN A 406 -4.94 -4.75 10.25
CA GLN A 406 -6.00 -3.74 10.38
C GLN A 406 -7.24 -4.30 11.09
N LYS A 407 -7.65 -5.52 10.72
CA LYS A 407 -8.76 -6.21 11.39
C LYS A 407 -8.46 -6.49 12.87
N ALA A 408 -7.23 -6.83 13.23
CA ALA A 408 -6.83 -7.01 14.63
C ALA A 408 -6.90 -5.70 15.42
N ILE A 409 -6.54 -4.54 14.81
CA ILE A 409 -6.73 -3.22 15.42
C ILE A 409 -8.23 -2.92 15.60
N LEU A 410 -9.06 -3.22 14.61
CA LEU A 410 -10.52 -3.08 14.74
C LEU A 410 -11.09 -4.00 15.83
N GLY A 411 -10.62 -5.26 15.92
CA GLY A 411 -10.98 -6.18 17.00
C GLY A 411 -10.63 -5.66 18.39
N ARG A 412 -9.50 -4.95 18.55
CA ARG A 412 -9.13 -4.25 19.78
C ARG A 412 -10.22 -3.26 20.21
N TRP A 413 -10.70 -2.47 19.26
CA TRP A 413 -11.68 -1.43 19.54
C TRP A 413 -13.09 -1.98 19.72
N LEU A 414 -13.43 -3.08 19.03
CA LEU A 414 -14.69 -3.80 19.26
C LEU A 414 -14.78 -4.43 20.66
N SER A 415 -13.65 -4.63 21.34
CA SER A 415 -13.59 -5.06 22.74
C SER A 415 -13.89 -3.93 23.75
N GLU A 416 -14.09 -2.69 23.28
CA GLU A 416 -14.37 -1.51 24.11
C GLU A 416 -15.80 -0.99 23.85
N GLU A 417 -16.31 -0.13 24.75
CA GLU A 417 -17.57 0.59 24.54
C GLU A 417 -17.34 1.77 23.59
N MET A 418 -17.57 1.54 22.31
CA MET A 418 -17.26 2.50 21.26
C MET A 418 -18.48 3.34 20.90
N LYS A 419 -18.33 4.67 20.93
CA LYS A 419 -19.31 5.67 20.51
C LYS A 419 -18.88 6.35 19.21
N VAL A 420 -17.58 6.63 19.09
CA VAL A 420 -16.95 7.31 17.95
C VAL A 420 -15.72 6.53 17.55
N ILE A 421 -15.55 6.32 16.25
CA ILE A 421 -14.31 5.77 15.71
C ILE A 421 -13.71 6.72 14.68
N LEU A 422 -12.42 6.99 14.84
CA LEU A 422 -11.60 7.74 13.91
C LEU A 422 -10.76 6.74 13.11
N LEU A 423 -10.89 6.72 11.79
CA LEU A 423 -10.21 5.80 10.88
C LEU A 423 -9.30 6.62 9.95
N ASP A 424 -8.02 6.61 10.21
CA ASP A 424 -7.04 7.35 9.41
C ASP A 424 -6.37 6.41 8.41
N GLU A 425 -6.65 6.61 7.12
CA GLU A 425 -6.18 5.79 6.00
C GLU A 425 -6.35 4.27 6.25
N PRO A 426 -7.56 3.78 6.64
CA PRO A 426 -7.73 2.42 7.17
C PRO A 426 -7.44 1.33 6.15
N THR A 427 -7.41 1.65 4.87
CA THR A 427 -7.18 0.70 3.77
C THR A 427 -5.84 0.92 3.06
N ARG A 428 -4.99 1.82 3.55
CA ARG A 428 -3.68 2.09 2.96
C ARG A 428 -2.79 0.85 2.99
N GLY A 429 -2.26 0.47 1.81
CA GLY A 429 -1.41 -0.72 1.67
C GLY A 429 -2.15 -2.03 1.98
N ILE A 430 -3.45 -2.07 1.74
CA ILE A 430 -4.30 -3.27 1.80
C ILE A 430 -4.75 -3.60 0.38
N ASP A 431 -4.80 -4.89 0.05
CA ASP A 431 -5.30 -5.36 -1.24
C ASP A 431 -6.80 -5.07 -1.41
N VAL A 432 -7.25 -5.01 -2.68
CA VAL A 432 -8.62 -4.59 -3.04
C VAL A 432 -9.68 -5.50 -2.41
N GLY A 433 -9.43 -6.82 -2.33
CA GLY A 433 -10.37 -7.76 -1.71
C GLY A 433 -10.52 -7.53 -0.22
N ALA A 434 -9.40 -7.29 0.49
CA ALA A 434 -9.43 -6.99 1.92
C ALA A 434 -10.01 -5.60 2.22
N LYS A 435 -9.91 -4.61 1.31
CA LYS A 435 -10.58 -3.31 1.45
C LYS A 435 -12.09 -3.48 1.65
N HIS A 436 -12.73 -4.30 0.81
CA HIS A 436 -14.17 -4.57 0.92
C HIS A 436 -14.57 -5.15 2.30
N GLU A 437 -13.75 -6.03 2.87
CA GLU A 437 -14.00 -6.57 4.21
C GLU A 437 -13.93 -5.47 5.29
N ILE A 438 -13.00 -4.52 5.16
CA ILE A 438 -12.90 -3.36 6.06
C ILE A 438 -14.12 -2.46 5.92
N TYR A 439 -14.61 -2.18 4.70
CA TYR A 439 -15.83 -1.38 4.50
C TYR A 439 -17.05 -2.04 5.12
N ASN A 440 -17.19 -3.35 5.03
CA ASN A 440 -18.27 -4.07 5.69
C ASN A 440 -18.22 -3.93 7.21
N VAL A 441 -17.02 -3.92 7.81
CA VAL A 441 -16.86 -3.64 9.25
C VAL A 441 -17.28 -2.19 9.57
N ILE A 442 -16.87 -1.21 8.76
CA ILE A 442 -17.23 0.20 8.91
C ILE A 442 -18.77 0.37 8.86
N TYR A 443 -19.44 -0.26 7.88
CA TYR A 443 -20.90 -0.24 7.78
C TYR A 443 -21.59 -0.93 8.96
N GLY A 444 -21.03 -2.04 9.44
CA GLY A 444 -21.52 -2.71 10.63
C GLY A 444 -21.43 -1.84 11.88
N LEU A 445 -20.35 -1.09 12.06
CA LEU A 445 -20.17 -0.13 13.14
C LEU A 445 -21.18 1.02 13.03
N ALA A 446 -21.35 1.62 11.86
CA ALA A 446 -22.34 2.64 11.63
C ALA A 446 -23.76 2.12 11.89
N ALA A 447 -24.11 0.92 11.40
CA ALA A 447 -25.41 0.29 11.66
C ALA A 447 -25.67 0.03 13.15
N SER A 448 -24.63 -0.19 13.97
CA SER A 448 -24.74 -0.31 15.43
C SER A 448 -24.84 1.04 16.17
N GLY A 449 -24.86 2.17 15.43
CA GLY A 449 -24.99 3.50 15.98
C GLY A 449 -23.67 4.18 16.37
N VAL A 450 -22.52 3.64 15.95
CA VAL A 450 -21.22 4.31 16.12
C VAL A 450 -21.11 5.45 15.11
N ALA A 451 -20.66 6.63 15.55
CA ALA A 451 -20.29 7.72 14.66
C ALA A 451 -18.91 7.43 14.07
N VAL A 452 -18.79 7.45 12.75
CA VAL A 452 -17.55 7.12 12.05
C VAL A 452 -16.97 8.37 11.38
N VAL A 453 -15.72 8.68 11.68
CA VAL A 453 -14.93 9.67 10.94
C VAL A 453 -13.83 8.92 10.20
N PHE A 454 -13.88 8.97 8.88
CA PHE A 454 -13.04 8.18 8.00
C PHE A 454 -12.22 9.10 7.11
N ALA A 455 -10.90 9.09 7.24
CA ALA A 455 -10.00 9.86 6.38
C ALA A 455 -9.33 8.96 5.36
N SER A 456 -9.33 9.39 4.11
CA SER A 456 -8.56 8.75 3.04
C SER A 456 -8.03 9.77 2.04
N SER A 457 -6.87 9.48 1.47
CA SER A 457 -6.30 10.18 0.32
C SER A 457 -6.83 9.62 -1.01
N ASP A 458 -7.46 8.44 -0.99
CA ASP A 458 -8.09 7.78 -2.13
C ASP A 458 -9.51 8.37 -2.31
N LEU A 459 -9.67 9.32 -3.24
CA LEU A 459 -10.94 10.02 -3.45
C LEU A 459 -12.10 9.07 -3.82
N PRO A 460 -11.94 8.11 -4.76
CA PRO A 460 -12.96 7.09 -5.02
C PRO A 460 -13.44 6.35 -3.77
N GLU A 461 -12.52 6.06 -2.84
CA GLU A 461 -12.85 5.42 -1.56
C GLU A 461 -13.74 6.31 -0.69
N VAL A 462 -13.39 7.60 -0.55
CA VAL A 462 -14.18 8.54 0.25
C VAL A 462 -15.57 8.73 -0.37
N LEU A 463 -15.64 8.90 -1.70
CA LEU A 463 -16.91 9.03 -2.43
C LEU A 463 -17.78 7.77 -2.31
N GLY A 464 -17.14 6.59 -2.32
CA GLY A 464 -17.85 5.30 -2.30
C GLY A 464 -18.28 4.83 -0.92
N VAL A 465 -17.72 5.37 0.18
CA VAL A 465 -17.98 4.88 1.55
C VAL A 465 -18.72 5.86 2.42
N ALA A 466 -18.44 7.17 2.28
CA ALA A 466 -18.96 8.20 3.17
C ALA A 466 -20.40 8.59 2.87
N ASP A 467 -21.18 8.94 3.90
CA ASP A 467 -22.51 9.53 3.77
C ASP A 467 -22.43 11.04 3.50
N ARG A 468 -21.37 11.68 4.01
CA ARG A 468 -21.05 13.08 3.84
C ARG A 468 -19.54 13.25 3.79
N ILE A 469 -19.06 14.11 2.92
CA ILE A 469 -17.64 14.34 2.68
C ILE A 469 -17.28 15.75 3.11
N VAL A 470 -16.31 15.85 4.02
CA VAL A 470 -15.70 17.10 4.46
C VAL A 470 -14.33 17.21 3.81
N VAL A 471 -14.16 18.21 2.95
CA VAL A 471 -12.92 18.44 2.24
C VAL A 471 -12.02 19.36 3.05
N MET A 472 -10.83 18.88 3.38
CA MET A 472 -9.80 19.65 4.07
C MET A 472 -8.73 20.12 3.09
N ARG A 473 -8.30 21.37 3.24
CA ARG A 473 -7.24 21.98 2.46
C ARG A 473 -6.36 22.84 3.36
N GLU A 474 -5.06 22.55 3.36
CA GLU A 474 -4.05 23.33 4.10
C GLU A 474 -4.42 23.61 5.58
N GLY A 475 -4.98 22.63 6.27
CA GLY A 475 -5.34 22.73 7.69
C GLY A 475 -6.65 23.46 7.97
N GLN A 476 -7.57 23.52 7.01
CA GLN A 476 -8.91 24.10 7.17
C GLN A 476 -9.97 23.29 6.43
N ILE A 477 -11.21 23.36 6.87
CA ILE A 477 -12.35 22.84 6.11
C ILE A 477 -12.60 23.78 4.91
N ALA A 478 -12.48 23.22 3.71
CA ALA A 478 -12.71 23.95 2.45
C ALA A 478 -14.16 23.86 1.97
N GLY A 479 -14.89 22.82 2.38
CA GLY A 479 -16.32 22.62 2.04
C GLY A 479 -16.81 21.25 2.48
N GLU A 480 -18.13 21.05 2.38
CA GLU A 480 -18.83 19.79 2.63
C GLU A 480 -19.68 19.41 1.44
N LEU A 481 -19.75 18.12 1.14
CA LEU A 481 -20.54 17.54 0.05
C LEU A 481 -21.36 16.37 0.59
N LEU A 482 -22.63 16.29 0.25
CA LEU A 482 -23.46 15.11 0.52
C LEU A 482 -23.12 14.01 -0.48
N HIS A 483 -23.22 12.74 -0.08
CA HIS A 483 -22.90 11.59 -0.94
C HIS A 483 -23.55 11.66 -2.32
N GLU A 484 -24.86 12.01 -2.36
CA GLU A 484 -25.62 12.05 -3.61
C GLU A 484 -25.20 13.18 -4.56
N GLU A 485 -24.60 14.25 -4.05
CA GLU A 485 -24.16 15.43 -4.79
C GLU A 485 -22.65 15.40 -5.09
N ALA A 486 -21.91 14.58 -4.37
CA ALA A 486 -20.45 14.54 -4.44
C ALA A 486 -19.96 13.88 -5.73
N ASN A 487 -19.01 14.52 -6.36
CA ASN A 487 -18.25 13.94 -7.48
C ASN A 487 -16.76 14.31 -7.36
N GLU A 488 -15.92 13.60 -8.11
CA GLU A 488 -14.46 13.79 -8.08
C GLU A 488 -14.05 15.23 -8.39
N GLN A 489 -14.66 15.83 -9.38
CA GLN A 489 -14.30 17.19 -9.83
C GLN A 489 -14.57 18.22 -8.74
N GLN A 490 -15.71 18.14 -8.06
CA GLN A 490 -16.07 19.06 -6.97
C GLN A 490 -15.14 18.88 -5.76
N ALA A 491 -14.90 17.62 -5.36
CA ALA A 491 -14.03 17.32 -4.22
C ALA A 491 -12.58 17.76 -4.48
N LEU A 492 -12.04 17.50 -5.67
CA LEU A 492 -10.69 17.96 -6.06
C LEU A 492 -10.62 19.49 -6.14
N SER A 493 -11.63 20.16 -6.70
CA SER A 493 -11.68 21.63 -6.77
C SER A 493 -11.59 22.27 -5.37
N LEU A 494 -12.27 21.68 -4.38
CA LEU A 494 -12.20 22.14 -2.98
C LEU A 494 -10.84 21.83 -2.33
N ALA A 495 -10.23 20.71 -2.68
CA ALA A 495 -8.96 20.26 -2.08
C ALA A 495 -7.73 20.96 -2.66
N MET A 496 -7.81 21.49 -3.89
CA MET A 496 -6.69 22.18 -4.52
C MET A 496 -6.32 23.49 -3.79
N PRO A 497 -5.03 23.78 -3.63
CA PRO A 497 -4.59 25.07 -3.08
C PRO A 497 -5.14 26.21 -3.93
N THR A 498 -5.69 27.24 -3.28
CA THR A 498 -6.00 28.49 -3.97
C THR A 498 -4.70 29.12 -4.43
N VAL A 499 -4.53 29.26 -5.75
CA VAL A 499 -3.44 30.08 -6.30
C VAL A 499 -3.68 31.50 -5.78
N SER A 500 -3.00 31.88 -4.70
CA SER A 500 -2.93 33.29 -4.33
C SER A 500 -2.25 33.99 -5.52
N GLN A 501 -3.00 34.78 -6.28
CA GLN A 501 -2.40 35.79 -7.14
C GLN A 501 -1.53 36.62 -6.23
N ALA A 502 -0.21 36.38 -6.29
CA ALA A 502 0.76 37.32 -5.84
C ALA A 502 0.50 38.57 -6.65
N VAL A 503 -0.21 39.52 -6.04
CA VAL A 503 -0.34 40.88 -6.56
C VAL A 503 1.06 41.48 -6.60
N ALA A 504 1.44 41.85 -7.80
CA ALA A 504 2.70 42.50 -8.18
C ALA A 504 3.07 43.72 -7.33
#